data_270f82345c7aed5be7513f6e7b54ef7e
#
_entry.id   270f82345c7aed5be7513f6e7b54ef7e
#
_cell.length_a   1.000
_cell.length_b   1.000
_cell.length_c   1.000
_cell.angle_alpha   90.00
_cell.angle_beta   90.00
_cell.angle_gamma   90.00
#
_symmetry.space_group_name_H-M   'P 1'
#
loop_
_entity.id
_entity.type
_entity.pdbx_description
1 polymer ?
#
loop_
_entity_poly.entity_id
_entity_poly.type
_entity_poly.pdbx_seq_one_letter_code
_entity_poly.pdbx_strand_id
1 'polypeptide(L)'
;LIIDPQVDFCEPQGALFVPGAPADTARTAALLSRSIDEVDAVHVTLDSHHPHDISHPAWWVDPSGAHPAPFTAISLADLLGGHWLPAAADDSGETRAYLTALDASGRYPHVIWPEHCIIGTPGHGVAAALRAPLRDWALRRQRTVGYWRKGENPLTEHFSAIRAEVPRADDPHTQQNLALVTALRRSDR
;
A
#
# COMPACT_ATOMS: atom_id res chain seq x y z
N LEU A 1 6.27 -15.05 1.05
CA LEU A 1 5.76 -13.68 0.85
C LEU A 1 5.62 -12.99 2.20
N ILE A 2 6.18 -11.78 2.33
CA ILE A 2 6.04 -10.88 3.49
C ILE A 2 5.28 -9.66 2.99
N ILE A 3 4.13 -9.35 3.61
CA ILE A 3 3.21 -8.32 3.13
C ILE A 3 3.39 -7.06 3.96
N ASP A 4 3.74 -5.96 3.30
CA ASP A 4 3.82 -4.58 3.79
C ASP A 4 4.54 -4.44 5.16
N PRO A 5 5.74 -5.03 5.33
CA PRO A 5 6.44 -5.02 6.61
C PRO A 5 7.18 -3.68 6.83
N GLN A 6 6.46 -2.58 6.71
CA GLN A 6 7.02 -1.23 6.69
C GLN A 6 6.97 -0.56 8.06
N VAL A 7 7.84 0.42 8.27
CA VAL A 7 7.95 1.15 9.54
C VAL A 7 6.59 1.76 9.93
N ASP A 8 5.87 2.37 8.99
CA ASP A 8 4.59 3.03 9.28
C ASP A 8 3.50 2.07 9.77
N PHE A 9 3.55 0.79 9.41
CA PHE A 9 2.62 -0.22 9.91
C PHE A 9 3.15 -0.99 11.12
N CYS A 10 4.45 -1.24 11.16
CA CYS A 10 5.03 -2.24 12.05
C CYS A 10 5.73 -1.67 13.28
N GLU A 11 6.03 -0.38 13.32
CA GLU A 11 6.71 0.24 14.45
C GLU A 11 5.77 1.19 15.22
N PRO A 12 5.86 1.26 16.59
CA PRO A 12 4.89 2.01 17.40
C PRO A 12 4.76 3.49 17.07
N GLN A 13 5.78 4.09 16.47
CA GLN A 13 5.78 5.49 16.00
C GLN A 13 5.32 5.65 14.54
N GLY A 14 4.97 4.56 13.87
CA GLY A 14 4.53 4.57 12.48
C GLY A 14 3.20 5.31 12.29
N ALA A 15 3.06 5.98 11.15
CA ALA A 15 1.91 6.84 10.86
C ALA A 15 0.57 6.09 10.81
N LEU A 16 0.60 4.79 10.48
CA LEU A 16 -0.56 3.90 10.46
C LEU A 16 -0.26 2.59 11.22
N PHE A 17 0.20 2.75 12.46
CA PHE A 17 0.63 1.64 13.29
C PHE A 17 -0.46 0.60 13.54
N VAL A 18 -0.12 -0.68 13.31
CA VAL A 18 -1.00 -1.82 13.53
C VAL A 18 -0.63 -2.50 14.87
N PRO A 19 -1.51 -2.49 15.88
CA PRO A 19 -1.25 -3.19 17.14
C PRO A 19 -0.93 -4.67 16.92
N GLY A 20 0.18 -5.13 17.54
CA GLY A 20 0.67 -6.51 17.39
C GLY A 20 1.69 -6.72 16.26
N ALA A 21 1.81 -5.79 15.31
CA ALA A 21 2.76 -5.89 14.20
C ALA A 21 4.24 -6.03 14.65
N PRO A 22 4.73 -5.39 15.74
CA PRO A 22 6.10 -5.63 16.19
C PRO A 22 6.37 -7.09 16.55
N ALA A 23 5.42 -7.75 17.23
CA ALA A 23 5.57 -9.16 17.61
C ALA A 23 5.50 -10.08 16.37
N ASP A 24 4.65 -9.75 15.40
CA ASP A 24 4.54 -10.49 14.15
C ASP A 24 5.80 -10.33 13.29
N THR A 25 6.31 -9.13 13.18
CA THR A 25 7.57 -8.81 12.49
C THR A 25 8.75 -9.57 13.12
N ALA A 26 8.80 -9.64 14.45
CA ALA A 26 9.83 -10.41 15.16
C ALA A 26 9.71 -11.92 14.88
N ARG A 27 8.50 -12.49 14.85
CA ARG A 27 8.26 -13.89 14.47
C ARG A 27 8.69 -14.19 13.04
N THR A 28 8.35 -13.29 12.11
CA THR A 28 8.75 -13.38 10.70
C THR A 28 10.26 -13.32 10.53
N ALA A 29 10.94 -12.42 11.24
CA ALA A 29 12.39 -12.33 11.27
C ALA A 29 13.04 -13.62 11.80
N ALA A 30 12.54 -14.15 12.91
CA ALA A 30 13.02 -15.40 13.48
C ALA A 30 12.78 -16.61 12.56
N LEU A 31 11.61 -16.65 11.89
CA LEU A 31 11.30 -17.68 10.90
C LEU A 31 12.32 -17.64 9.74
N LEU A 32 12.52 -16.47 9.14
CA LEU A 32 13.44 -16.33 8.02
C LEU A 32 14.89 -16.70 8.42
N SER A 33 15.31 -16.30 9.61
CA SER A 33 16.67 -16.60 10.10
C SER A 33 16.89 -18.07 10.35
N ARG A 34 15.94 -18.79 10.96
CA ARG A 34 16.10 -20.25 11.23
C ARG A 34 15.93 -21.12 10.00
N SER A 35 15.16 -20.67 9.01
CA SER A 35 14.91 -21.41 7.76
C SER A 35 15.69 -20.82 6.57
N ILE A 36 16.79 -20.13 6.83
CA ILE A 36 17.56 -19.38 5.83
C ILE A 36 18.03 -20.25 4.66
N ASP A 37 18.40 -21.50 4.94
CA ASP A 37 18.87 -22.47 3.94
C ASP A 37 17.73 -23.22 3.22
N GLU A 38 16.51 -23.15 3.76
CA GLU A 38 15.32 -23.84 3.24
C GLU A 38 14.46 -22.95 2.35
N VAL A 39 14.51 -21.63 2.57
CA VAL A 39 13.70 -20.65 1.82
C VAL A 39 14.35 -20.35 0.48
N ASP A 40 13.70 -20.70 -0.61
CA ASP A 40 14.22 -20.50 -1.97
C ASP A 40 14.00 -19.12 -2.56
N ALA A 41 12.93 -18.44 -2.17
CA ALA A 41 12.63 -17.09 -2.63
C ALA A 41 11.97 -16.26 -1.51
N VAL A 42 12.33 -15.00 -1.44
CA VAL A 42 11.69 -14.02 -0.55
C VAL A 42 11.11 -12.90 -1.38
N HIS A 43 9.81 -12.66 -1.20
CA HIS A 43 9.07 -11.56 -1.79
C HIS A 43 8.53 -10.67 -0.68
N VAL A 44 8.71 -9.36 -0.83
CA VAL A 44 8.25 -8.33 0.11
C VAL A 44 7.37 -7.36 -0.66
N THR A 45 6.13 -7.14 -0.22
CA THR A 45 5.32 -6.06 -0.77
C THR A 45 5.57 -4.78 0.01
N LEU A 46 5.46 -3.65 -0.68
CA LEU A 46 5.62 -2.32 -0.09
C LEU A 46 4.48 -1.42 -0.56
N ASP A 47 3.72 -0.93 0.39
CA ASP A 47 2.81 0.17 0.15
C ASP A 47 3.61 1.44 -0.15
N SER A 48 3.21 2.21 -1.16
CA SER A 48 4.07 3.23 -1.73
C SER A 48 3.23 4.40 -2.20
N HIS A 49 3.11 5.40 -1.36
CA HIS A 49 2.24 6.54 -1.60
C HIS A 49 3.01 7.83 -1.91
N HIS A 50 2.30 8.80 -2.46
CA HIS A 50 2.72 10.19 -2.58
C HIS A 50 1.96 11.07 -1.57
N PRO A 51 2.49 12.25 -1.16
CA PRO A 51 1.74 13.14 -0.27
C PRO A 51 0.38 13.55 -0.86
N HIS A 52 0.33 13.85 -2.16
CA HIS A 52 -0.91 14.11 -2.90
C HIS A 52 -1.40 12.79 -3.51
N ASP A 53 -2.30 12.13 -2.82
CA ASP A 53 -2.83 10.79 -3.12
C ASP A 53 -4.31 10.75 -2.77
N ILE A 54 -5.11 10.08 -3.60
CA ILE A 54 -6.57 10.01 -3.43
C ILE A 54 -6.98 9.40 -2.08
N SER A 55 -6.12 8.57 -1.50
CA SER A 55 -6.31 7.94 -0.20
C SER A 55 -5.95 8.83 1.00
N HIS A 56 -5.37 10.02 0.77
CA HIS A 56 -4.87 10.91 1.83
C HIS A 56 -5.71 12.18 2.00
N PRO A 57 -5.70 12.81 3.21
CA PRO A 57 -6.47 14.01 3.47
C PRO A 57 -6.20 15.16 2.49
N ALA A 58 -4.93 15.33 2.06
CA ALA A 58 -4.51 16.44 1.19
C ALA A 58 -5.20 16.47 -0.18
N TRP A 59 -5.72 15.33 -0.63
CA TRP A 59 -6.50 15.23 -1.87
C TRP A 59 -7.86 15.90 -1.80
N TRP A 60 -8.48 15.94 -0.61
CA TRP A 60 -9.87 16.26 -0.41
C TRP A 60 -10.08 17.55 0.38
N VAL A 61 -11.16 18.27 0.06
CA VAL A 61 -11.63 19.42 0.83
C VAL A 61 -13.17 19.41 0.94
N ASP A 62 -13.67 19.91 2.04
CA ASP A 62 -15.08 20.25 2.19
C ASP A 62 -15.39 21.66 1.62
N PRO A 63 -16.66 22.11 1.59
CA PRO A 63 -17.01 23.46 1.13
C PRO A 63 -16.37 24.61 1.91
N SER A 64 -15.85 24.37 3.11
CA SER A 64 -15.10 25.37 3.90
C SER A 64 -13.60 25.39 3.57
N GLY A 65 -13.11 24.43 2.78
CA GLY A 65 -11.71 24.23 2.48
C GLY A 65 -10.96 23.37 3.51
N ALA A 66 -11.66 22.73 4.45
CA ALA A 66 -11.04 21.83 5.43
C ALA A 66 -10.84 20.42 4.85
N HIS A 67 -9.72 19.79 5.24
CA HIS A 67 -9.44 18.40 4.85
C HIS A 67 -10.17 17.40 5.75
N PRO A 68 -10.54 16.20 5.22
CA PRO A 68 -11.14 15.16 6.04
C PRO A 68 -10.15 14.64 7.08
N ALA A 69 -10.68 14.24 8.24
CA ALA A 69 -9.88 13.50 9.21
C ALA A 69 -9.53 12.10 8.66
N PRO A 70 -8.39 11.52 9.06
CA PRO A 70 -8.12 10.11 8.81
C PRO A 70 -9.28 9.21 9.24
N PHE A 71 -9.49 8.14 8.48
CA PHE A 71 -10.58 7.16 8.62
C PHE A 71 -11.97 7.68 8.24
N THR A 72 -12.08 8.88 7.65
CA THR A 72 -13.32 9.33 7.02
C THR A 72 -13.62 8.47 5.80
N ALA A 73 -14.81 7.91 5.72
CA ALA A 73 -15.31 7.28 4.51
C ALA A 73 -15.91 8.36 3.58
N ILE A 74 -15.54 8.30 2.30
CA ILE A 74 -16.05 9.22 1.27
C ILE A 74 -16.74 8.39 0.19
N SER A 75 -18.03 8.61 0.00
CA SER A 75 -18.83 7.92 -1.00
C SER A 75 -18.93 8.73 -2.31
N LEU A 76 -19.37 8.05 -3.38
CA LEU A 76 -19.76 8.74 -4.61
C LEU A 76 -20.89 9.77 -4.36
N ALA A 77 -21.81 9.47 -3.44
CA ALA A 77 -22.88 10.41 -3.07
C ALA A 77 -22.35 11.68 -2.38
N ASP A 78 -21.32 11.55 -1.52
CA ASP A 78 -20.66 12.70 -0.88
C ASP A 78 -19.99 13.60 -1.91
N LEU A 79 -19.31 13.01 -2.92
CA LEU A 79 -18.72 13.78 -4.01
C LEU A 79 -19.80 14.51 -4.84
N LEU A 80 -20.86 13.78 -5.24
CA LEU A 80 -21.95 14.37 -6.05
C LEU A 80 -22.75 15.42 -5.29
N GLY A 81 -22.86 15.27 -3.97
CA GLY A 81 -23.50 16.23 -3.07
C GLY A 81 -22.63 17.43 -2.72
N GLY A 82 -21.35 17.42 -3.13
CA GLY A 82 -20.40 18.49 -2.84
C GLY A 82 -19.93 18.52 -1.38
N HIS A 83 -20.11 17.44 -0.63
CA HIS A 83 -19.63 17.34 0.75
C HIS A 83 -18.11 17.21 0.80
N TRP A 84 -17.55 16.42 -0.12
CA TRP A 84 -16.12 16.28 -0.32
C TRP A 84 -15.77 16.44 -1.79
N LEU A 85 -14.79 17.30 -2.07
CA LEU A 85 -14.33 17.62 -3.41
C LEU A 85 -12.81 17.45 -3.49
N PRO A 86 -12.22 17.13 -4.66
CA PRO A 86 -10.77 17.18 -4.80
C PRO A 86 -10.27 18.61 -4.59
N ALA A 87 -9.17 18.75 -3.85
CA ALA A 87 -8.56 20.06 -3.55
C ALA A 87 -8.04 20.75 -4.83
N ALA A 88 -7.58 19.97 -5.81
CA ALA A 88 -7.22 20.46 -7.13
C ALA A 88 -8.39 20.25 -8.10
N ALA A 89 -8.85 21.33 -8.73
CA ALA A 89 -10.00 21.28 -9.63
C ALA A 89 -9.79 20.35 -10.84
N ASP A 90 -8.55 20.25 -11.33
CA ASP A 90 -8.18 19.40 -12.46
C ASP A 90 -8.35 17.91 -12.16
N ASP A 91 -8.35 17.52 -10.88
CA ASP A 91 -8.54 16.12 -10.44
C ASP A 91 -10.02 15.69 -10.40
N SER A 92 -10.96 16.60 -10.65
CA SER A 92 -12.41 16.34 -10.47
C SER A 92 -12.93 15.20 -11.37
N GLY A 93 -12.46 15.14 -12.61
CA GLY A 93 -12.85 14.10 -13.57
C GLY A 93 -12.37 12.70 -13.14
N GLU A 94 -11.12 12.61 -12.74
CA GLU A 94 -10.46 11.37 -12.31
C GLU A 94 -11.06 10.87 -10.99
N THR A 95 -11.23 11.77 -10.02
CA THR A 95 -11.85 11.46 -8.73
C THR A 95 -13.25 10.88 -8.89
N ARG A 96 -14.06 11.50 -9.77
CA ARG A 96 -15.42 11.01 -10.06
C ARG A 96 -15.40 9.63 -10.74
N ALA A 97 -14.51 9.44 -11.71
CA ALA A 97 -14.36 8.17 -12.42
C ALA A 97 -13.96 7.06 -11.44
N TYR A 98 -12.98 7.33 -10.57
CA TYR A 98 -12.52 6.40 -9.54
C TYR A 98 -13.65 6.01 -8.58
N LEU A 99 -14.33 6.97 -7.94
CA LEU A 99 -15.41 6.66 -7.00
C LEU A 99 -16.59 5.95 -7.67
N THR A 100 -16.92 6.29 -8.93
CA THR A 100 -17.97 5.60 -9.69
C THR A 100 -17.61 4.12 -9.91
N ALA A 101 -16.37 3.84 -10.30
CA ALA A 101 -15.92 2.48 -10.53
C ALA A 101 -15.79 1.68 -9.24
N LEU A 102 -15.32 2.32 -8.16
CA LEU A 102 -15.19 1.70 -6.84
C LEU A 102 -16.58 1.33 -6.29
N ASP A 103 -17.56 2.24 -6.33
CA ASP A 103 -18.93 2.02 -5.91
C ASP A 103 -19.58 0.86 -6.70
N ALA A 104 -19.42 0.87 -8.01
CA ALA A 104 -19.92 -0.21 -8.88
C ALA A 104 -19.28 -1.58 -8.56
N SER A 105 -18.07 -1.62 -8.04
CA SER A 105 -17.39 -2.85 -7.63
C SER A 105 -18.02 -3.51 -6.40
N GLY A 106 -18.57 -2.70 -5.50
CA GLY A 106 -19.18 -3.13 -4.23
C GLY A 106 -18.21 -3.81 -3.25
N ARG A 107 -16.87 -3.72 -3.49
CA ARG A 107 -15.88 -4.45 -2.69
C ARG A 107 -15.47 -3.71 -1.43
N TYR A 108 -15.09 -2.44 -1.58
CA TYR A 108 -14.56 -1.62 -0.49
C TYR A 108 -15.11 -0.20 -0.57
N PRO A 109 -15.43 0.43 0.56
CA PRO A 109 -15.64 1.88 0.60
C PRO A 109 -14.30 2.59 0.37
N HIS A 110 -14.34 3.82 -0.17
CA HIS A 110 -13.17 4.69 -0.14
C HIS A 110 -13.01 5.26 1.27
N VAL A 111 -11.84 5.05 1.86
CA VAL A 111 -11.50 5.51 3.21
C VAL A 111 -10.24 6.36 3.14
N ILE A 112 -10.26 7.48 3.83
CA ILE A 112 -9.10 8.36 3.97
C ILE A 112 -8.18 7.82 5.05
N TRP A 113 -6.94 7.55 4.67
CA TRP A 113 -5.90 7.10 5.59
C TRP A 113 -5.05 8.27 6.08
N PRO A 114 -4.40 8.18 7.26
CA PRO A 114 -3.32 9.11 7.57
C PRO A 114 -2.23 9.02 6.51
N GLU A 115 -1.51 10.10 6.28
CA GLU A 115 -0.36 10.08 5.37
C GLU A 115 0.66 9.04 5.84
N HIS A 116 0.88 8.00 5.05
CA HIS A 116 1.71 6.86 5.43
C HIS A 116 2.47 6.29 4.24
N CYS A 117 3.53 5.56 4.52
CA CYS A 117 4.34 4.87 3.51
C CYS A 117 4.75 5.77 2.33
N ILE A 118 5.03 7.05 2.62
CA ILE A 118 5.43 8.02 1.60
C ILE A 118 6.80 7.64 1.04
N ILE A 119 6.88 7.47 -0.26
CA ILE A 119 8.12 7.11 -0.98
C ILE A 119 9.26 8.06 -0.59
N GLY A 120 10.40 7.50 -0.22
CA GLY A 120 11.59 8.27 0.17
C GLY A 120 11.64 8.65 1.66
N THR A 121 10.60 8.37 2.44
CA THR A 121 10.61 8.60 3.90
C THR A 121 11.02 7.34 4.67
N PRO A 122 11.45 7.47 5.94
CA PRO A 122 11.69 6.29 6.80
C PRO A 122 10.47 5.38 6.96
N GLY A 123 9.26 5.94 6.96
CA GLY A 123 7.98 5.21 7.09
C GLY A 123 7.75 4.18 5.99
N HIS A 124 8.16 4.51 4.76
CA HIS A 124 8.12 3.62 3.60
C HIS A 124 9.11 2.44 3.72
N GLY A 125 10.16 2.58 4.50
CA GLY A 125 11.20 1.56 4.63
C GLY A 125 10.73 0.31 5.36
N VAL A 126 11.40 -0.82 5.10
CA VAL A 126 11.17 -2.07 5.82
C VAL A 126 11.48 -1.89 7.30
N ALA A 127 10.62 -2.42 8.17
CA ALA A 127 10.78 -2.40 9.63
C ALA A 127 12.13 -2.96 10.09
N ALA A 128 12.70 -2.35 11.13
CA ALA A 128 14.07 -2.61 11.57
C ALA A 128 14.37 -4.09 11.83
N ALA A 129 13.41 -4.80 12.44
CA ALA A 129 13.56 -6.22 12.78
C ALA A 129 13.81 -7.14 11.58
N LEU A 130 13.36 -6.76 10.38
CA LEU A 130 13.50 -7.60 9.17
C LEU A 130 14.73 -7.25 8.31
N ARG A 131 15.34 -6.09 8.50
CA ARG A 131 16.45 -5.63 7.62
C ARG A 131 17.64 -6.58 7.63
N ALA A 132 18.08 -7.00 8.81
CA ALA A 132 19.20 -7.94 8.92
C ALA A 132 18.83 -9.33 8.40
N PRO A 133 17.71 -9.98 8.80
CA PRO A 133 17.30 -11.27 8.26
C PRO A 133 17.16 -11.30 6.74
N LEU A 134 16.59 -10.27 6.12
CA LEU A 134 16.48 -10.18 4.65
C LEU A 134 17.84 -10.06 3.97
N ARG A 135 18.74 -9.23 4.53
CA ARG A 135 20.10 -9.08 4.04
C ARG A 135 20.90 -10.38 4.15
N ASP A 136 20.81 -11.04 5.30
CA ASP A 136 21.56 -12.26 5.59
C ASP A 136 21.07 -13.42 4.70
N TRP A 137 19.75 -13.53 4.48
CA TRP A 137 19.19 -14.46 3.51
C TRP A 137 19.72 -14.19 2.10
N ALA A 138 19.69 -12.94 1.65
CA ALA A 138 20.16 -12.58 0.30
C ALA A 138 21.64 -12.93 0.10
N LEU A 139 22.49 -12.66 1.09
CA LEU A 139 23.92 -12.98 1.04
C LEU A 139 24.17 -14.48 1.14
N ARG A 140 23.50 -15.18 2.05
CA ARG A 140 23.63 -16.62 2.26
C ARG A 140 23.20 -17.41 1.03
N ARG A 141 22.05 -17.03 0.46
CA ARG A 141 21.48 -17.73 -0.70
C ARG A 141 22.03 -17.23 -2.04
N GLN A 142 22.80 -16.13 -2.04
CA GLN A 142 23.27 -15.44 -3.26
C GLN A 142 22.11 -15.11 -4.22
N ARG A 143 20.99 -14.62 -3.65
CA ARG A 143 19.76 -14.27 -4.36
C ARG A 143 19.28 -12.87 -3.95
N THR A 144 18.47 -12.27 -4.79
CA THR A 144 17.84 -10.99 -4.49
C THR A 144 16.50 -11.17 -3.82
N VAL A 145 16.19 -10.33 -2.84
CA VAL A 145 14.83 -10.16 -2.33
C VAL A 145 14.00 -9.48 -3.40
N GLY A 146 12.85 -10.06 -3.75
CA GLY A 146 11.90 -9.43 -4.67
C GLY A 146 11.06 -8.39 -3.94
N TYR A 147 11.27 -7.10 -4.23
CA TYR A 147 10.44 -6.02 -3.69
C TYR A 147 9.35 -5.65 -4.70
N TRP A 148 8.09 -5.62 -4.23
CA TRP A 148 6.90 -5.37 -5.05
C TRP A 148 6.16 -4.18 -4.49
N ARG A 149 6.31 -3.03 -5.14
CA ARG A 149 5.61 -1.82 -4.76
C ARG A 149 4.18 -1.85 -5.26
N LYS A 150 3.26 -1.28 -4.49
CA LYS A 150 1.87 -1.04 -4.82
C LYS A 150 1.48 0.35 -4.36
N GLY A 151 0.44 0.95 -4.93
CA GLY A 151 -0.05 2.27 -4.52
C GLY A 151 0.69 3.46 -5.12
N GLU A 152 1.62 3.27 -6.06
CA GLU A 152 2.40 4.36 -6.66
C GLU A 152 1.56 5.30 -7.56
N ASN A 153 0.38 4.87 -7.99
CA ASN A 153 -0.52 5.72 -8.74
C ASN A 153 -1.46 6.48 -7.80
N PRO A 154 -1.37 7.82 -7.70
CA PRO A 154 -2.14 8.60 -6.72
C PRO A 154 -3.64 8.70 -7.03
N LEU A 155 -4.09 8.17 -8.17
CA LEU A 155 -5.48 8.26 -8.64
C LEU A 155 -6.30 7.01 -8.30
N THR A 156 -5.72 6.01 -7.64
CA THR A 156 -6.41 4.77 -7.30
C THR A 156 -5.80 4.08 -6.10
N GLU A 157 -6.64 3.59 -5.21
CA GLU A 157 -6.22 2.78 -4.06
C GLU A 157 -5.76 1.38 -4.49
N HIS A 158 -4.80 0.82 -3.76
CA HIS A 158 -4.14 -0.43 -4.10
C HIS A 158 -3.93 -1.31 -2.86
N PHE A 159 -5.01 -1.91 -2.33
CA PHE A 159 -4.91 -2.77 -1.14
C PHE A 159 -4.07 -4.01 -1.39
N SER A 160 -4.18 -4.59 -2.57
CA SER A 160 -3.44 -5.79 -2.95
C SER A 160 -2.26 -5.48 -3.87
N ALA A 161 -1.09 -6.08 -3.63
CA ALA A 161 0.03 -6.04 -4.58
C ALA A 161 -0.26 -6.76 -5.92
N ILE A 162 -1.43 -7.41 -6.03
CA ILE A 162 -1.84 -8.11 -7.26
C ILE A 162 -2.47 -7.15 -8.28
N ARG A 163 -3.28 -6.18 -7.81
CA ARG A 163 -3.98 -5.24 -8.69
C ARG A 163 -4.57 -4.09 -7.88
N ALA A 164 -4.61 -2.88 -8.45
CA ALA A 164 -5.34 -1.74 -7.88
C ALA A 164 -6.85 -2.02 -7.80
N GLU A 165 -7.54 -1.33 -6.90
CA GLU A 165 -8.99 -1.47 -6.73
C GLU A 165 -9.75 -0.99 -7.97
N VAL A 166 -9.27 0.09 -8.60
CA VAL A 166 -9.75 0.59 -9.89
C VAL A 166 -8.55 0.69 -10.84
N PRO A 167 -8.26 -0.37 -11.63
CA PRO A 167 -7.13 -0.36 -12.55
C PRO A 167 -7.30 0.70 -13.65
N ARG A 168 -6.22 1.39 -13.97
CA ARG A 168 -6.17 2.44 -14.99
C ARG A 168 -5.57 1.90 -16.28
N ALA A 169 -6.20 2.22 -17.42
CA ALA A 169 -5.73 1.76 -18.73
C ALA A 169 -4.41 2.42 -19.16
N ASP A 170 -4.14 3.61 -18.65
CA ASP A 170 -2.95 4.41 -18.94
C ASP A 170 -1.76 4.08 -18.02
N ASP A 171 -1.96 3.25 -16.98
CA ASP A 171 -0.89 2.83 -16.07
C ASP A 171 -0.89 1.30 -15.86
N PRO A 172 0.06 0.58 -16.51
CA PRO A 172 0.21 -0.86 -16.35
C PRO A 172 0.48 -1.33 -14.91
N HIS A 173 1.04 -0.46 -14.04
CA HIS A 173 1.34 -0.81 -12.64
C HIS A 173 0.07 -0.96 -11.79
N THR A 174 -1.05 -0.41 -12.25
CA THR A 174 -2.37 -0.60 -11.61
C THR A 174 -3.07 -1.89 -12.04
N GLN A 175 -2.62 -2.49 -13.13
CA GLN A 175 -3.17 -3.74 -13.68
C GLN A 175 -2.69 -4.96 -12.88
N GLN A 176 -3.14 -6.15 -13.29
CA GLN A 176 -2.71 -7.38 -12.63
C GLN A 176 -1.20 -7.58 -12.71
N ASN A 177 -0.53 -7.67 -11.57
CA ASN A 177 0.89 -7.94 -11.45
C ASN A 177 1.20 -9.42 -11.79
N LEU A 178 1.24 -9.71 -13.08
CA LEU A 178 1.51 -11.07 -13.59
C LEU A 178 2.88 -11.59 -13.17
N ALA A 179 3.86 -10.70 -12.96
CA ALA A 179 5.20 -11.09 -12.54
C ALA A 179 5.19 -11.64 -11.11
N LEU A 180 4.52 -10.94 -10.16
CA LEU A 180 4.33 -11.43 -8.80
C LEU A 180 3.51 -12.72 -8.78
N VAL A 181 2.38 -12.77 -9.49
CA VAL A 181 1.53 -13.98 -9.56
C VAL A 181 2.32 -15.17 -10.09
N THR A 182 3.14 -14.96 -11.12
CA THR A 182 3.99 -16.02 -11.70
C THR A 182 5.06 -16.49 -10.71
N ALA A 183 5.70 -15.54 -10.00
CA ALA A 183 6.71 -15.86 -8.99
C ALA A 183 6.10 -16.71 -7.87
N LEU A 184 4.91 -16.34 -7.37
CA LEU A 184 4.21 -17.08 -6.33
C LEU A 184 3.74 -18.47 -6.78
N ARG A 185 3.31 -18.63 -8.04
CA ARG A 185 2.91 -19.92 -8.60
C ARG A 185 4.06 -20.91 -8.79
N ARG A 186 5.29 -20.42 -8.92
CA ARG A 186 6.50 -21.22 -9.04
C ARG A 186 7.03 -21.71 -7.69
N SER A 187 6.47 -21.24 -6.59
CA SER A 187 6.85 -21.70 -5.25
C SER A 187 6.31 -23.11 -5.05
N ASP A 188 7.21 -24.08 -4.88
CA ASP A 188 6.85 -25.41 -4.38
C ASP A 188 6.39 -25.28 -2.93
N ARG A 189 5.40 -26.12 -2.55
CA ARG A 189 4.82 -26.11 -1.20
C ARG A 189 5.70 -26.84 -0.20
#